data_e46d8b70bcbb682c76121a5bf7d91023
#
_entry.id   e46d8b70bcbb682c76121a5bf7d91023
#
_cell.length_a   1.000
_cell.length_b   1.000
_cell.length_c   1.000
_cell.angle_alpha   90.00
_cell.angle_beta   90.00
_cell.angle_gamma   90.00
#
_symmetry.space_group_name_H-M   'P 1'
#
loop_
_entity.id
_entity.type
_entity.pdbx_description
1 polymer ?
#
loop_
_entity_poly.entity_id
_entity_poly.type
_entity_poly.pdbx_seq_one_letter_code
_entity_poly.pdbx_strand_id
1 'polypeptide(L)'
;MASTDVLIVGAGAAGLMCAMTAAGRGRRVRVLDHANKAGKKILMSGGGRCNFTNLYTEPANFLSRNPHFCKSALARYTQWDFIGLVAKHQVPYHEKKLGQLFCDNKSSDILEMLLRECAEAGAEILLDTSIEESARDDAGYHLRTSAGEMRCESLVIASGGLSIPTLGASGFGYQVARQFGHEVLPTRAGLVPFTITDQLKELCAELSGTSVDCRVSCNGQVFRENLLFTHRGLSGPAMLQISSYWQPGDTLEIDLLPDHDASEWLAQQQRERPNSELKTLLAELFTKKLAGLLADRWFVSKPMKQYTPTELAGIAGQLSAWRVTPSGTEGYRTAEVTLGGVSTDEVSSKTMESQRSPGLYFVGEVLDVSGHLGGFNFQWAWASGYAAGQYA
;
A
#
# COMPACT_ATOMS: atom_id res chain seq x y z
N MET A 1 4.39 -38.49 12.95
CA MET A 1 4.05 -37.12 12.50
C MET A 1 3.85 -37.15 11.00
N ALA A 2 2.80 -36.54 10.47
CA ALA A 2 2.66 -36.45 9.03
C ALA A 2 3.77 -35.56 8.47
N SER A 3 4.57 -36.07 7.55
CA SER A 3 5.65 -35.33 6.91
C SER A 3 5.05 -34.21 6.05
N THR A 4 5.53 -32.99 6.24
CA THR A 4 5.15 -31.80 5.47
C THR A 4 6.37 -31.36 4.65
N ASP A 5 6.19 -31.10 3.36
CA ASP A 5 7.32 -30.68 2.53
C ASP A 5 7.52 -29.16 2.64
N VAL A 6 6.42 -28.40 2.67
CA VAL A 6 6.43 -26.93 2.74
C VAL A 6 5.55 -26.43 3.88
N LEU A 7 6.13 -25.68 4.82
CA LEU A 7 5.40 -24.91 5.82
C LEU A 7 5.41 -23.43 5.43
N ILE A 8 4.22 -22.83 5.38
CA ILE A 8 4.03 -21.41 5.06
C ILE A 8 3.49 -20.68 6.27
N VAL A 9 4.14 -19.62 6.68
CA VAL A 9 3.74 -18.79 7.83
C VAL A 9 3.02 -17.55 7.35
N GLY A 10 1.71 -17.53 7.55
CA GLY A 10 0.80 -16.46 7.16
C GLY A 10 -0.17 -16.89 6.05
N ALA A 11 -1.46 -16.93 6.38
CA ALA A 11 -2.57 -17.21 5.45
C ALA A 11 -3.10 -15.92 4.79
N GLY A 12 -2.20 -15.00 4.46
CA GLY A 12 -2.47 -13.78 3.68
C GLY A 12 -2.37 -14.02 2.18
N ALA A 13 -2.39 -12.93 1.40
CA ALA A 13 -2.34 -12.97 -0.06
C ALA A 13 -1.14 -13.77 -0.60
N ALA A 14 0.08 -13.43 -0.18
CA ALA A 14 1.29 -14.09 -0.65
C ALA A 14 1.37 -15.57 -0.21
N GLY A 15 0.96 -15.85 1.04
CA GLY A 15 0.98 -17.21 1.58
C GLY A 15 0.00 -18.14 0.89
N LEU A 16 -1.23 -17.70 0.63
CA LEU A 16 -2.23 -18.48 -0.09
C LEU A 16 -1.82 -18.74 -1.54
N MET A 17 -1.26 -17.74 -2.23
CA MET A 17 -0.72 -17.90 -3.57
C MET A 17 0.44 -18.91 -3.60
N CYS A 18 1.36 -18.83 -2.64
CA CYS A 18 2.45 -19.78 -2.51
C CYS A 18 1.92 -21.19 -2.23
N ALA A 19 0.92 -21.32 -1.35
CA ALA A 19 0.32 -22.60 -0.98
C ALA A 19 -0.32 -23.33 -2.16
N MET A 20 -1.21 -22.65 -2.89
CA MET A 20 -1.87 -23.27 -4.07
C MET A 20 -0.85 -23.64 -5.14
N THR A 21 0.20 -22.82 -5.32
CA THR A 21 1.23 -23.08 -6.33
C THR A 21 2.11 -24.27 -5.96
N ALA A 22 2.61 -24.35 -4.72
CA ALA A 22 3.44 -25.47 -4.27
C ALA A 22 2.65 -26.79 -4.21
N ALA A 23 1.44 -26.75 -3.66
CA ALA A 23 0.57 -27.93 -3.59
C ALA A 23 0.15 -28.44 -4.99
N GLY A 24 -0.13 -27.53 -5.93
CA GLY A 24 -0.41 -27.87 -7.32
C GLY A 24 0.75 -28.57 -8.05
N ARG A 25 1.97 -28.50 -7.51
CA ARG A 25 3.15 -29.28 -7.95
C ARG A 25 3.27 -30.66 -7.27
N GLY A 26 2.31 -31.02 -6.44
CA GLY A 26 2.32 -32.27 -5.67
C GLY A 26 3.10 -32.21 -4.35
N ARG A 27 3.49 -31.03 -3.86
CA ARG A 27 4.11 -30.86 -2.53
C ARG A 27 3.04 -30.96 -1.44
N ARG A 28 3.38 -31.54 -0.28
CA ARG A 28 2.54 -31.55 0.91
C ARG A 28 2.70 -30.22 1.65
N VAL A 29 1.69 -29.35 1.53
CA VAL A 29 1.74 -27.97 2.00
C VAL A 29 0.85 -27.76 3.22
N ARG A 30 1.39 -27.10 4.24
CA ARG A 30 0.63 -26.56 5.37
C ARG A 30 0.85 -25.07 5.50
N VAL A 31 -0.23 -24.33 5.67
CA VAL A 31 -0.23 -22.90 5.97
C VAL A 31 -0.60 -22.72 7.44
N LEU A 32 0.22 -21.99 8.18
CA LEU A 32 -0.02 -21.67 9.60
C LEU A 32 -0.35 -20.19 9.73
N ASP A 33 -1.41 -19.86 10.46
CA ASP A 33 -1.72 -18.48 10.81
C ASP A 33 -2.20 -18.41 12.26
N HIS A 34 -1.68 -17.45 13.02
CA HIS A 34 -2.09 -17.20 14.39
C HIS A 34 -3.48 -16.55 14.49
N ALA A 35 -3.99 -16.02 13.39
CA ALA A 35 -5.30 -15.41 13.32
C ALA A 35 -6.41 -16.47 13.17
N ASN A 36 -7.58 -16.13 13.65
CA ASN A 36 -8.79 -16.98 13.54
C ASN A 36 -9.45 -16.96 12.16
N LYS A 37 -8.87 -16.23 11.20
CA LYS A 37 -9.39 -16.10 9.82
C LYS A 37 -8.26 -15.78 8.84
N ALA A 38 -8.23 -16.51 7.73
CA ALA A 38 -7.34 -16.23 6.63
C ALA A 38 -7.69 -14.91 5.93
N GLY A 39 -6.71 -14.28 5.28
CA GLY A 39 -6.91 -13.18 4.36
C GLY A 39 -7.48 -11.89 4.97
N LYS A 40 -7.27 -11.60 6.26
CA LYS A 40 -7.85 -10.43 6.94
C LYS A 40 -7.56 -9.11 6.18
N LYS A 41 -6.34 -8.92 5.66
CA LYS A 41 -5.98 -7.75 4.85
C LYS A 41 -6.72 -7.71 3.51
N ILE A 42 -6.94 -8.87 2.87
CA ILE A 42 -7.76 -8.96 1.64
C ILE A 42 -9.17 -8.46 1.93
N LEU A 43 -9.79 -8.94 3.00
CA LEU A 43 -11.16 -8.60 3.37
C LEU A 43 -11.36 -7.12 3.67
N MET A 44 -10.35 -6.44 4.23
CA MET A 44 -10.44 -5.01 4.57
C MET A 44 -10.06 -4.08 3.41
N SER A 45 -9.34 -4.58 2.42
CA SER A 45 -8.80 -3.77 1.34
C SER A 45 -9.88 -3.18 0.44
N GLY A 46 -9.53 -2.03 -0.18
CA GLY A 46 -10.41 -1.37 -1.13
C GLY A 46 -11.79 -1.00 -0.58
N GLY A 47 -11.91 -0.74 0.72
CA GLY A 47 -13.19 -0.47 1.37
C GLY A 47 -14.15 -1.68 1.35
N GLY A 48 -13.62 -2.90 1.44
CA GLY A 48 -14.36 -4.15 1.43
C GLY A 48 -14.65 -4.72 0.04
N ARG A 49 -14.05 -4.13 -1.02
CA ARG A 49 -14.18 -4.59 -2.42
C ARG A 49 -12.90 -5.14 -3.03
N CYS A 50 -11.83 -5.23 -2.29
CA CYS A 50 -10.50 -5.67 -2.70
C CYS A 50 -10.01 -5.04 -4.02
N ASN A 51 -9.08 -4.12 -3.93
CA ASN A 51 -8.32 -3.66 -5.09
C ASN A 51 -7.23 -4.70 -5.40
N PHE A 52 -7.57 -5.74 -6.15
CA PHE A 52 -6.79 -6.97 -6.22
C PHE A 52 -5.58 -6.89 -7.15
N THR A 53 -5.55 -5.97 -8.12
CA THR A 53 -4.38 -5.70 -8.99
C THR A 53 -4.53 -4.37 -9.72
N ASN A 54 -3.55 -4.04 -10.57
CA ASN A 54 -3.55 -2.87 -11.42
C ASN A 54 -3.14 -3.24 -12.85
N LEU A 55 -3.87 -2.72 -13.86
CA LEU A 55 -3.59 -2.97 -15.28
C LEU A 55 -2.21 -2.48 -15.72
N TYR A 56 -1.71 -1.42 -15.06
CA TYR A 56 -0.45 -0.74 -15.40
C TYR A 56 0.69 -1.13 -14.45
N THR A 57 0.69 -2.37 -13.97
CA THR A 57 1.76 -2.85 -13.09
C THR A 57 3.09 -2.92 -13.81
N GLU A 58 4.04 -2.12 -13.33
CA GLU A 58 5.41 -2.03 -13.80
C GLU A 58 6.39 -1.99 -12.62
N PRO A 59 7.67 -2.41 -12.79
CA PRO A 59 8.66 -2.37 -11.72
C PRO A 59 8.86 -0.97 -11.11
N ALA A 60 8.64 0.10 -11.87
CA ALA A 60 8.73 1.48 -11.40
C ALA A 60 7.67 1.85 -10.35
N ASN A 61 6.60 1.07 -10.21
CA ASN A 61 5.58 1.26 -9.19
C ASN A 61 5.97 0.72 -7.82
N PHE A 62 7.17 0.16 -7.67
CA PHE A 62 7.62 -0.46 -6.43
C PHE A 62 8.86 0.21 -5.85
N LEU A 63 8.80 0.50 -4.55
CA LEU A 63 9.90 1.02 -3.76
C LEU A 63 10.66 -0.15 -3.12
N SER A 64 11.97 -0.12 -3.23
CA SER A 64 12.89 -1.04 -2.57
C SER A 64 14.28 -0.43 -2.59
N ARG A 65 15.15 -0.79 -1.66
CA ARG A 65 16.59 -0.47 -1.76
C ARG A 65 17.21 -1.05 -3.03
N ASN A 66 16.73 -2.23 -3.47
CA ASN A 66 17.08 -2.82 -4.77
C ASN A 66 15.88 -2.71 -5.74
N PRO A 67 15.78 -1.66 -6.57
CA PRO A 67 14.63 -1.43 -7.46
C PRO A 67 14.51 -2.48 -8.59
N HIS A 68 15.49 -3.37 -8.73
CA HIS A 68 15.48 -4.42 -9.73
C HIS A 68 14.94 -5.76 -9.21
N PHE A 69 14.83 -5.92 -7.89
CA PHE A 69 14.48 -7.20 -7.28
C PHE A 69 13.12 -7.74 -7.74
N CYS A 70 12.10 -6.89 -7.80
CA CYS A 70 10.73 -7.29 -8.13
C CYS A 70 10.54 -7.73 -9.60
N LYS A 71 11.44 -7.34 -10.51
CA LYS A 71 11.30 -7.54 -11.97
C LYS A 71 11.06 -9.00 -12.36
N SER A 72 11.84 -9.91 -11.80
CA SER A 72 11.76 -11.34 -12.15
C SER A 72 10.44 -11.97 -11.74
N ALA A 73 9.95 -11.70 -10.55
CA ALA A 73 8.69 -12.24 -10.06
C ALA A 73 7.49 -11.65 -10.83
N LEU A 74 7.47 -10.31 -11.01
CA LEU A 74 6.40 -9.62 -11.75
C LEU A 74 6.31 -10.06 -13.22
N ALA A 75 7.44 -10.39 -13.85
CA ALA A 75 7.45 -10.89 -15.23
C ALA A 75 6.94 -12.34 -15.36
N ARG A 76 7.01 -13.15 -14.30
CA ARG A 76 6.60 -14.57 -14.32
C ARG A 76 5.18 -14.79 -13.82
N TYR A 77 4.65 -13.88 -13.06
CA TYR A 77 3.25 -13.84 -12.66
C TYR A 77 2.75 -12.41 -12.74
N THR A 78 2.18 -12.10 -13.88
CA THR A 78 1.74 -10.76 -14.25
C THR A 78 0.34 -10.46 -13.69
N GLN A 79 -0.10 -9.21 -13.78
CA GLN A 79 -1.48 -8.84 -13.49
C GLN A 79 -2.49 -9.62 -14.37
N TRP A 80 -2.10 -9.95 -15.59
CA TRP A 80 -2.97 -10.70 -16.51
C TRP A 80 -3.18 -12.16 -16.08
N ASP A 81 -2.16 -12.77 -15.44
CA ASP A 81 -2.29 -14.12 -14.88
C ASP A 81 -3.29 -14.13 -13.71
N PHE A 82 -3.22 -13.11 -12.83
CA PHE A 82 -4.20 -13.00 -11.74
C PHE A 82 -5.61 -12.66 -12.25
N ILE A 83 -5.74 -11.77 -13.24
CA ILE A 83 -7.02 -11.50 -13.90
C ILE A 83 -7.59 -12.78 -14.54
N GLY A 84 -6.74 -13.60 -15.16
CA GLY A 84 -7.12 -14.90 -15.70
C GLY A 84 -7.67 -15.85 -14.61
N LEU A 85 -7.05 -15.85 -13.43
CA LEU A 85 -7.53 -16.62 -12.28
C LEU A 85 -8.90 -16.12 -11.79
N VAL A 86 -9.06 -14.81 -11.66
CA VAL A 86 -10.34 -14.15 -11.28
C VAL A 86 -11.44 -14.52 -12.28
N ALA A 87 -11.12 -14.49 -13.59
CA ALA A 87 -12.05 -14.85 -14.66
C ALA A 87 -12.41 -16.36 -14.65
N LYS A 88 -11.44 -17.26 -14.38
CA LYS A 88 -11.67 -18.71 -14.20
C LYS A 88 -12.75 -18.99 -13.16
N HIS A 89 -12.73 -18.21 -12.07
CA HIS A 89 -13.70 -18.35 -10.99
C HIS A 89 -14.95 -17.47 -11.16
N GLN A 90 -15.09 -16.76 -12.29
CA GLN A 90 -16.25 -15.93 -12.62
C GLN A 90 -16.51 -14.84 -11.55
N VAL A 91 -15.47 -14.33 -10.88
CA VAL A 91 -15.60 -13.24 -9.93
C VAL A 91 -15.79 -11.94 -10.71
N PRO A 92 -16.93 -11.24 -10.55
CA PRO A 92 -17.18 -10.00 -11.27
C PRO A 92 -16.34 -8.86 -10.72
N TYR A 93 -15.80 -8.04 -11.63
CA TYR A 93 -14.94 -6.90 -11.29
C TYR A 93 -15.06 -5.76 -12.30
N HIS A 94 -14.62 -4.58 -11.90
CA HIS A 94 -14.54 -3.40 -12.78
C HIS A 94 -13.23 -2.64 -12.58
N GLU A 95 -12.86 -1.86 -13.59
CA GLU A 95 -11.84 -0.83 -13.46
C GLU A 95 -12.47 0.44 -12.88
N LYS A 96 -11.87 0.97 -11.81
CA LYS A 96 -12.35 2.20 -11.18
C LYS A 96 -11.70 3.44 -11.80
N LYS A 97 -10.38 3.57 -11.70
CA LYS A 97 -9.55 4.63 -12.32
C LYS A 97 -8.08 4.20 -12.26
N LEU A 98 -7.25 4.77 -13.13
CA LEU A 98 -5.80 4.54 -13.13
C LEU A 98 -5.43 3.05 -13.15
N GLY A 99 -6.19 2.22 -13.83
CA GLY A 99 -5.93 0.78 -13.94
C GLY A 99 -6.27 -0.06 -12.70
N GLN A 100 -6.87 0.53 -11.67
CA GLN A 100 -7.22 -0.16 -10.43
C GLN A 100 -8.41 -1.10 -10.63
N LEU A 101 -8.24 -2.40 -10.35
CA LEU A 101 -9.30 -3.39 -10.47
C LEU A 101 -9.90 -3.77 -9.12
N PHE A 102 -11.22 -3.65 -9.03
CA PHE A 102 -12.00 -3.94 -7.81
C PHE A 102 -13.05 -5.01 -8.06
N CYS A 103 -13.31 -5.86 -7.06
CA CYS A 103 -14.48 -6.73 -7.09
C CYS A 103 -15.77 -5.91 -7.09
N ASP A 104 -16.76 -6.34 -7.85
CA ASP A 104 -18.07 -5.68 -7.89
C ASP A 104 -18.83 -5.85 -6.58
N ASN A 105 -18.81 -7.05 -6.01
CA ASN A 105 -19.56 -7.39 -4.82
C ASN A 105 -18.77 -7.13 -3.54
N LYS A 106 -17.87 -8.04 -3.18
CA LYS A 106 -17.14 -8.01 -1.90
C LYS A 106 -15.75 -8.63 -1.99
N SER A 107 -14.86 -8.21 -1.12
CA SER A 107 -13.49 -8.70 -1.03
C SER A 107 -13.38 -10.18 -0.67
N SER A 108 -14.42 -10.77 -0.05
CA SER A 108 -14.46 -12.20 0.25
C SER A 108 -14.45 -13.05 -1.01
N ASP A 109 -14.90 -12.55 -2.16
CA ASP A 109 -14.92 -13.31 -3.41
C ASP A 109 -13.49 -13.69 -3.85
N ILE A 110 -12.52 -12.77 -3.70
CA ILE A 110 -11.10 -13.08 -3.92
C ILE A 110 -10.57 -14.07 -2.88
N LEU A 111 -10.91 -13.90 -1.61
CA LEU A 111 -10.46 -14.83 -0.58
C LEU A 111 -11.01 -16.22 -0.78
N GLU A 112 -12.31 -16.37 -1.05
CA GLU A 112 -12.98 -17.63 -1.30
C GLU A 112 -12.39 -18.34 -2.53
N MET A 113 -12.08 -17.59 -3.59
CA MET A 113 -11.36 -18.08 -4.76
C MET A 113 -10.01 -18.70 -4.38
N LEU A 114 -9.17 -17.97 -3.64
CA LEU A 114 -7.85 -18.45 -3.22
C LEU A 114 -7.93 -19.68 -2.30
N LEU A 115 -8.88 -19.69 -1.36
CA LEU A 115 -9.09 -20.83 -0.46
C LEU A 115 -9.56 -22.07 -1.23
N ARG A 116 -10.39 -21.90 -2.26
CA ARG A 116 -10.81 -23.00 -3.14
C ARG A 116 -9.62 -23.56 -3.92
N GLU A 117 -8.80 -22.74 -4.53
CA GLU A 117 -7.58 -23.18 -5.24
C GLU A 117 -6.62 -23.91 -4.29
N CYS A 118 -6.45 -23.43 -3.05
CA CYS A 118 -5.66 -24.13 -2.03
C CYS A 118 -6.24 -25.51 -1.70
N ALA A 119 -7.55 -25.61 -1.51
CA ALA A 119 -8.23 -26.86 -1.18
C ALA A 119 -8.17 -27.86 -2.36
N GLU A 120 -8.43 -27.41 -3.58
CA GLU A 120 -8.33 -28.22 -4.79
C GLU A 120 -6.93 -28.76 -5.04
N ALA A 121 -5.90 -27.96 -4.71
CA ALA A 121 -4.49 -28.37 -4.77
C ALA A 121 -4.06 -29.29 -3.60
N GLY A 122 -4.87 -29.40 -2.53
CA GLY A 122 -4.58 -30.23 -1.36
C GLY A 122 -3.73 -29.54 -0.28
N ALA A 123 -3.66 -28.21 -0.26
CA ALA A 123 -3.00 -27.46 0.81
C ALA A 123 -3.87 -27.41 2.08
N GLU A 124 -3.27 -27.72 3.23
CA GLU A 124 -3.91 -27.63 4.55
C GLU A 124 -3.69 -26.27 5.19
N ILE A 125 -4.74 -25.60 5.67
CA ILE A 125 -4.66 -24.30 6.35
C ILE A 125 -5.03 -24.45 7.80
N LEU A 126 -4.10 -24.16 8.72
CA LEU A 126 -4.23 -24.24 10.16
C LEU A 126 -4.28 -22.82 10.73
N LEU A 127 -5.47 -22.37 11.08
CA LEU A 127 -5.71 -21.11 11.78
C LEU A 127 -5.54 -21.27 13.29
N ASP A 128 -5.56 -20.16 14.03
CA ASP A 128 -5.34 -20.12 15.49
C ASP A 128 -4.06 -20.85 15.91
N THR A 129 -3.05 -20.90 15.02
CA THR A 129 -1.79 -21.61 15.22
C THR A 129 -0.62 -20.64 15.30
N SER A 130 -0.14 -20.38 16.50
CA SER A 130 1.02 -19.54 16.74
C SER A 130 2.32 -20.36 16.71
N ILE A 131 3.40 -19.72 16.22
CA ILE A 131 4.76 -20.28 16.24
C ILE A 131 5.48 -19.71 17.44
N GLU A 132 6.03 -20.60 18.27
CA GLU A 132 6.79 -20.27 19.48
C GLU A 132 8.28 -20.25 19.22
N GLU A 133 8.77 -21.22 18.45
CA GLU A 133 10.18 -21.35 18.07
C GLU A 133 10.32 -21.87 16.65
N SER A 134 11.39 -21.47 16.01
CA SER A 134 11.82 -22.02 14.73
C SER A 134 13.32 -22.34 14.81
N ALA A 135 13.71 -23.47 14.26
CA ALA A 135 15.10 -23.89 14.18
C ALA A 135 15.36 -24.65 12.86
N ARG A 136 16.63 -24.86 12.53
CA ARG A 136 17.06 -25.64 11.38
C ARG A 136 18.12 -26.63 11.79
N ASP A 137 18.01 -27.85 11.30
CA ASP A 137 19.05 -28.88 11.37
C ASP A 137 19.36 -29.46 9.98
N ASP A 138 20.09 -30.53 9.90
CA ASP A 138 20.45 -31.19 8.64
C ASP A 138 19.24 -31.79 7.90
N ALA A 139 18.13 -32.05 8.63
CA ALA A 139 16.89 -32.60 8.07
C ALA A 139 15.88 -31.55 7.62
N GLY A 140 16.18 -30.25 7.81
CA GLY A 140 15.33 -29.13 7.41
C GLY A 140 14.92 -28.22 8.57
N TYR A 141 13.74 -27.62 8.46
CA TYR A 141 13.20 -26.70 9.47
C TYR A 141 12.29 -27.42 10.45
N HIS A 142 12.39 -27.06 11.71
CA HIS A 142 11.46 -27.44 12.74
C HIS A 142 10.87 -26.26 13.46
N LEU A 143 9.55 -26.33 13.70
CA LEU A 143 8.78 -25.30 14.37
C LEU A 143 8.08 -25.94 15.57
N ARG A 144 8.21 -25.27 16.71
CA ARG A 144 7.34 -25.54 17.86
C ARG A 144 6.17 -24.56 17.77
N THR A 145 4.96 -25.09 17.72
CA THR A 145 3.74 -24.34 17.55
C THR A 145 2.73 -24.66 18.64
N SER A 146 1.69 -23.84 18.79
CA SER A 146 0.56 -24.10 19.68
C SER A 146 -0.19 -25.39 19.33
N ALA A 147 -0.06 -25.90 18.09
CA ALA A 147 -0.66 -27.16 17.63
C ALA A 147 0.34 -28.34 17.67
N GLY A 148 1.50 -28.19 18.30
CA GLY A 148 2.55 -29.19 18.40
C GLY A 148 3.75 -28.92 17.51
N GLU A 149 4.67 -29.89 17.46
CA GLU A 149 5.90 -29.79 16.66
C GLU A 149 5.63 -30.16 15.20
N MET A 150 6.21 -29.37 14.28
CA MET A 150 6.14 -29.58 12.85
C MET A 150 7.54 -29.54 12.23
N ARG A 151 7.72 -30.28 11.15
CA ARG A 151 8.97 -30.31 10.37
C ARG A 151 8.66 -30.13 8.89
N CYS A 152 9.58 -29.47 8.17
CA CYS A 152 9.49 -29.28 6.73
C CYS A 152 10.88 -29.16 6.08
N GLU A 153 10.92 -29.39 4.77
CA GLU A 153 12.10 -29.12 3.94
C GLU A 153 12.20 -27.61 3.63
N SER A 154 11.05 -27.01 3.30
CA SER A 154 10.92 -25.61 2.91
C SER A 154 10.07 -24.83 3.93
N LEU A 155 10.62 -23.71 4.43
CA LEU A 155 9.92 -22.77 5.29
C LEU A 155 9.70 -21.45 4.56
N VAL A 156 8.44 -21.05 4.37
CA VAL A 156 8.07 -19.81 3.68
C VAL A 156 7.51 -18.80 4.67
N ILE A 157 8.13 -17.64 4.74
CA ILE A 157 7.71 -16.53 5.59
C ILE A 157 6.85 -15.57 4.76
N ALA A 158 5.54 -15.63 4.97
CA ALA A 158 4.51 -14.82 4.32
C ALA A 158 3.73 -13.95 5.33
N SER A 159 4.40 -13.58 6.44
CA SER A 159 3.77 -12.94 7.61
C SER A 159 3.33 -11.49 7.38
N GLY A 160 3.67 -10.89 6.23
CA GLY A 160 3.40 -9.48 5.96
C GLY A 160 4.29 -8.52 6.77
N GLY A 161 3.88 -7.26 6.82
CA GLY A 161 4.56 -6.19 7.56
C GLY A 161 3.87 -5.84 8.87
N LEU A 162 4.08 -4.59 9.34
CA LEU A 162 3.57 -4.08 10.63
C LEU A 162 2.29 -3.26 10.50
N SER A 163 1.83 -2.99 9.28
CA SER A 163 0.66 -2.14 9.03
C SER A 163 -0.63 -2.79 9.54
N ILE A 164 -1.48 -1.97 10.14
CA ILE A 164 -2.76 -2.34 10.75
C ILE A 164 -2.61 -3.45 11.80
N PRO A 165 -1.97 -3.18 12.96
CA PRO A 165 -1.71 -4.18 13.99
C PRO A 165 -2.97 -4.91 14.50
N THR A 166 -4.12 -4.26 14.43
CA THR A 166 -5.42 -4.86 14.84
C THR A 166 -5.87 -6.03 13.96
N LEU A 167 -5.26 -6.22 12.79
CA LEU A 167 -5.50 -7.38 11.93
C LEU A 167 -4.56 -8.56 12.23
N GLY A 168 -3.63 -8.41 13.19
CA GLY A 168 -2.66 -9.43 13.55
C GLY A 168 -1.28 -9.21 12.94
N ALA A 169 -0.98 -8.01 12.40
CA ALA A 169 0.36 -7.70 11.94
C ALA A 169 1.37 -7.79 13.10
N SER A 170 2.50 -8.46 12.85
CA SER A 170 3.53 -8.70 13.86
C SER A 170 4.93 -8.64 13.25
N GLY A 171 5.95 -8.45 14.09
CA GLY A 171 7.35 -8.49 13.67
C GLY A 171 7.94 -9.89 13.52
N PHE A 172 7.14 -10.95 13.56
CA PHE A 172 7.60 -12.33 13.55
C PHE A 172 8.53 -12.64 12.37
N GLY A 173 8.12 -12.28 11.14
CA GLY A 173 8.96 -12.53 9.95
C GLY A 173 10.31 -11.83 10.00
N TYR A 174 10.37 -10.64 10.59
CA TYR A 174 11.63 -9.92 10.80
C TYR A 174 12.51 -10.57 11.89
N GLN A 175 11.90 -11.18 12.89
CA GLN A 175 12.64 -11.95 13.92
C GLN A 175 13.27 -13.20 13.30
N VAL A 176 12.49 -13.96 12.52
CA VAL A 176 12.98 -15.13 11.77
C VAL A 176 14.10 -14.72 10.81
N ALA A 177 13.93 -13.65 10.05
CA ALA A 177 14.95 -13.16 9.13
C ALA A 177 16.29 -12.88 9.85
N ARG A 178 16.26 -12.15 10.99
CA ARG A 178 17.46 -11.88 11.81
C ARG A 178 18.06 -13.16 12.39
N GLN A 179 17.24 -14.09 12.86
CA GLN A 179 17.68 -15.38 13.40
C GLN A 179 18.50 -16.17 12.37
N PHE A 180 18.09 -16.13 11.10
CA PHE A 180 18.83 -16.79 10.01
C PHE A 180 19.83 -15.87 9.29
N GLY A 181 20.22 -14.77 9.94
CA GLY A 181 21.34 -13.91 9.53
C GLY A 181 21.04 -12.88 8.45
N HIS A 182 19.77 -12.65 8.12
CA HIS A 182 19.38 -11.63 7.16
C HIS A 182 19.37 -10.23 7.78
N GLU A 183 19.76 -9.24 6.98
CA GLU A 183 19.56 -7.84 7.30
C GLU A 183 18.06 -7.51 7.21
N VAL A 184 17.55 -6.78 8.20
CA VAL A 184 16.22 -6.19 8.19
C VAL A 184 16.38 -4.68 8.22
N LEU A 185 16.01 -4.05 7.10
CA LEU A 185 16.05 -2.60 6.94
C LEU A 185 15.08 -1.91 7.92
N PRO A 186 15.40 -0.69 8.37
CA PRO A 186 14.48 0.08 9.21
C PRO A 186 13.10 0.17 8.57
N THR A 187 12.09 -0.22 9.34
CA THR A 187 10.70 -0.21 8.88
C THR A 187 10.02 1.11 9.24
N ARG A 188 9.16 1.60 8.36
CA ARG A 188 8.28 2.76 8.61
C ARG A 188 6.93 2.58 7.93
N ALA A 189 5.93 3.30 8.43
CA ALA A 189 4.60 3.34 7.82
C ALA A 189 4.67 3.96 6.42
N GLY A 190 4.03 3.35 5.45
CA GLY A 190 3.87 3.85 4.09
C GLY A 190 2.40 3.85 3.67
N LEU A 191 2.05 4.61 2.64
CA LEU A 191 0.66 4.84 2.24
C LEU A 191 -0.18 5.21 3.46
N VAL A 192 0.22 6.26 4.16
CA VAL A 192 -0.29 6.64 5.48
C VAL A 192 -0.68 8.12 5.53
N PRO A 193 -1.79 8.51 6.19
CA PRO A 193 -2.16 9.91 6.37
C PRO A 193 -1.12 10.69 7.15
N PHE A 194 -0.96 11.97 6.79
CA PHE A 194 -0.14 12.92 7.52
C PHE A 194 -0.88 13.53 8.71
N THR A 195 -0.16 13.76 9.80
CA THR A 195 -0.61 14.55 10.92
C THR A 195 -0.11 16.00 10.81
N ILE A 196 -0.97 16.92 11.17
CA ILE A 196 -0.70 18.36 11.12
C ILE A 196 -0.89 18.95 12.51
N THR A 197 -0.13 20.01 12.82
CA THR A 197 -0.23 20.79 14.08
C THR A 197 -0.64 22.24 13.80
N ASP A 198 -0.81 23.01 14.85
CA ASP A 198 -1.03 24.45 14.84
C ASP A 198 -2.27 24.92 14.06
N GLN A 199 -2.25 26.11 13.53
CA GLN A 199 -3.38 26.73 12.82
C GLN A 199 -3.87 25.91 11.61
N LEU A 200 -2.96 25.19 10.95
CA LEU A 200 -3.34 24.35 9.81
C LEU A 200 -4.17 23.14 10.26
N LYS A 201 -3.98 22.65 11.49
CA LYS A 201 -4.83 21.59 12.07
C LYS A 201 -6.27 22.05 12.25
N GLU A 202 -6.48 23.29 12.65
CA GLU A 202 -7.83 23.84 12.77
C GLU A 202 -8.51 23.92 11.42
N LEU A 203 -7.80 24.39 10.39
CA LEU A 203 -8.30 24.42 9.02
C LEU A 203 -8.66 23.00 8.52
N CYS A 204 -7.78 22.03 8.77
CA CYS A 204 -8.03 20.64 8.42
C CYS A 204 -9.27 20.06 9.13
N ALA A 205 -9.45 20.38 10.42
CA ALA A 205 -10.61 19.93 11.18
C ALA A 205 -11.92 20.53 10.65
N GLU A 206 -11.92 21.82 10.34
CA GLU A 206 -13.08 22.49 9.73
C GLU A 206 -13.40 21.91 8.34
N LEU A 207 -12.39 21.60 7.54
CA LEU A 207 -12.55 21.01 6.21
C LEU A 207 -12.74 19.48 6.23
N SER A 208 -12.78 18.85 7.40
CA SER A 208 -12.86 17.38 7.52
C SER A 208 -13.97 16.80 6.64
N GLY A 209 -13.60 15.79 5.84
CA GLY A 209 -14.44 15.17 4.82
C GLY A 209 -14.46 15.89 3.46
N THR A 210 -13.80 17.04 3.33
CA THR A 210 -13.67 17.75 2.04
C THR A 210 -12.52 17.14 1.24
N SER A 211 -12.77 16.85 -0.03
CA SER A 211 -11.77 16.35 -0.96
C SER A 211 -11.53 17.35 -2.09
N VAL A 212 -10.30 17.43 -2.59
CA VAL A 212 -9.92 18.27 -3.73
C VAL A 212 -8.88 17.55 -4.59
N ASP A 213 -9.04 17.61 -5.93
CA ASP A 213 -7.99 17.15 -6.85
C ASP A 213 -6.78 18.06 -6.71
N CYS A 214 -5.61 17.48 -6.60
CA CYS A 214 -4.37 18.23 -6.45
C CYS A 214 -3.20 17.49 -7.09
N ARG A 215 -2.10 18.22 -7.27
CA ARG A 215 -0.78 17.65 -7.53
C ARG A 215 0.07 17.89 -6.29
N VAL A 216 0.67 16.83 -5.76
CA VAL A 216 1.60 16.93 -4.62
C VAL A 216 2.98 16.46 -5.02
N SER A 217 4.00 17.18 -4.56
CA SER A 217 5.40 16.82 -4.78
C SER A 217 6.21 16.77 -3.49
N CYS A 218 7.16 15.85 -3.42
CA CYS A 218 8.16 15.72 -2.36
C CYS A 218 9.32 14.85 -2.86
N ASN A 219 10.56 15.23 -2.56
CA ASN A 219 11.76 14.45 -2.89
C ASN A 219 11.83 13.96 -4.35
N GLY A 220 11.45 14.84 -5.29
CA GLY A 220 11.49 14.55 -6.72
C GLY A 220 10.35 13.64 -7.23
N GLN A 221 9.44 13.21 -6.37
CA GLN A 221 8.23 12.48 -6.75
C GLN A 221 7.03 13.40 -6.84
N VAL A 222 6.13 13.07 -7.77
CA VAL A 222 4.92 13.84 -8.02
C VAL A 222 3.75 12.88 -8.18
N PHE A 223 2.65 13.16 -7.48
CA PHE A 223 1.39 12.43 -7.65
C PHE A 223 0.24 13.41 -7.88
N ARG A 224 -0.64 13.08 -8.83
CA ARG A 224 -1.88 13.79 -9.05
C ARG A 224 -3.05 12.87 -8.69
N GLU A 225 -3.71 13.18 -7.61
CA GLU A 225 -4.91 12.52 -7.12
C GLU A 225 -5.62 13.42 -6.09
N ASN A 226 -6.72 12.94 -5.53
CA ASN A 226 -7.43 13.68 -4.50
C ASN A 226 -6.65 13.74 -3.18
N LEU A 227 -6.56 14.94 -2.61
CA LEU A 227 -6.28 15.21 -1.21
C LEU A 227 -7.62 15.16 -0.44
N LEU A 228 -7.59 14.62 0.77
CA LEU A 228 -8.71 14.60 1.71
C LEU A 228 -8.30 15.28 3.02
N PHE A 229 -9.03 16.30 3.42
CA PHE A 229 -8.87 16.89 4.74
C PHE A 229 -9.52 16.01 5.81
N THR A 230 -8.82 15.79 6.91
CA THR A 230 -9.31 15.06 8.09
C THR A 230 -9.12 15.89 9.36
N HIS A 231 -9.79 15.53 10.43
CA HIS A 231 -9.61 16.19 11.73
C HIS A 231 -8.19 16.06 12.31
N ARG A 232 -7.33 15.21 11.74
CA ARG A 232 -5.92 15.01 12.15
C ARG A 232 -4.92 15.66 11.22
N GLY A 233 -5.32 15.96 9.99
CA GLY A 233 -4.44 16.49 8.95
C GLY A 233 -4.87 16.12 7.55
N LEU A 234 -3.92 15.66 6.74
CA LEU A 234 -4.09 15.41 5.32
C LEU A 234 -4.03 13.93 4.98
N SER A 235 -5.01 13.47 4.23
CA SER A 235 -5.18 12.10 3.74
C SER A 235 -5.61 12.11 2.27
N GLY A 236 -6.16 11.02 1.79
CA GLY A 236 -6.55 10.84 0.40
C GLY A 236 -5.43 10.28 -0.44
N PRO A 237 -5.74 9.78 -1.65
CA PRO A 237 -4.78 9.04 -2.47
C PRO A 237 -3.47 9.80 -2.73
N ALA A 238 -3.52 11.10 -3.02
CA ALA A 238 -2.33 11.91 -3.25
C ALA A 238 -1.40 11.91 -2.03
N MET A 239 -1.96 12.11 -0.83
CA MET A 239 -1.20 12.16 0.42
C MET A 239 -0.68 10.78 0.81
N LEU A 240 -1.47 9.72 0.64
CA LEU A 240 -1.02 8.34 0.89
C LEU A 240 0.16 7.99 -0.01
N GLN A 241 0.09 8.26 -1.31
CA GLN A 241 1.17 8.01 -2.26
C GLN A 241 2.47 8.72 -1.85
N ILE A 242 2.40 10.05 -1.64
CA ILE A 242 3.60 10.85 -1.38
C ILE A 242 4.20 10.55 0.00
N SER A 243 3.43 10.02 0.97
CA SER A 243 3.93 9.64 2.28
C SER A 243 5.01 8.56 2.23
N SER A 244 5.01 7.75 1.17
CA SER A 244 6.03 6.72 0.96
C SER A 244 7.40 7.31 0.59
N TYR A 245 7.44 8.55 0.15
CA TYR A 245 8.68 9.28 -0.24
C TYR A 245 9.08 10.36 0.75
N TRP A 246 8.16 10.79 1.61
CA TRP A 246 8.40 11.81 2.62
C TRP A 246 9.26 11.28 3.78
N GLN A 247 10.14 12.12 4.30
CA GLN A 247 10.91 11.88 5.52
C GLN A 247 10.54 12.94 6.58
N PRO A 248 10.70 12.65 7.88
CA PRO A 248 10.44 13.63 8.92
C PRO A 248 11.22 14.95 8.71
N GLY A 249 10.47 16.06 8.64
CA GLY A 249 11.01 17.39 8.37
C GLY A 249 10.89 17.84 6.92
N ASP A 250 10.59 16.95 5.97
CA ASP A 250 10.40 17.35 4.57
C ASP A 250 9.11 18.17 4.39
N THR A 251 9.15 19.09 3.44
CA THR A 251 8.02 19.91 3.04
C THR A 251 7.34 19.32 1.81
N LEU A 252 6.03 19.17 1.87
CA LEU A 252 5.19 18.89 0.70
C LEU A 252 4.90 20.19 -0.03
N GLU A 253 4.93 20.15 -1.36
CA GLU A 253 4.41 21.24 -2.20
C GLU A 253 3.15 20.74 -2.90
N ILE A 254 2.04 21.47 -2.71
CA ILE A 254 0.69 21.07 -3.13
C ILE A 254 0.16 22.12 -4.10
N ASP A 255 -0.13 21.69 -5.32
CA ASP A 255 -0.85 22.47 -6.32
C ASP A 255 -2.34 22.08 -6.25
N LEU A 256 -3.18 23.04 -5.85
CA LEU A 256 -4.63 22.86 -5.73
C LEU A 256 -5.38 23.12 -7.04
N LEU A 257 -4.68 23.62 -8.06
CA LEU A 257 -5.25 23.94 -9.38
C LEU A 257 -4.47 23.25 -10.52
N PRO A 258 -4.31 21.91 -10.49
CA PRO A 258 -3.43 21.19 -11.41
C PRO A 258 -3.79 21.30 -12.90
N ASP A 259 -4.99 21.79 -13.24
CA ASP A 259 -5.47 22.02 -14.60
C ASP A 259 -5.34 23.47 -15.06
N HIS A 260 -4.92 24.40 -14.18
CA HIS A 260 -4.86 25.83 -14.48
C HIS A 260 -3.51 26.42 -14.11
N ASP A 261 -3.01 27.34 -14.91
CA ASP A 261 -2.05 28.31 -14.42
C ASP A 261 -2.79 29.32 -13.53
N ALA A 262 -2.54 29.25 -12.22
CA ALA A 262 -3.24 30.09 -11.25
C ALA A 262 -3.06 31.59 -11.51
N SER A 263 -1.87 32.01 -11.98
CA SER A 263 -1.58 33.42 -12.31
C SER A 263 -2.40 33.89 -13.50
N GLU A 264 -2.43 33.06 -14.54
CA GLU A 264 -3.15 33.35 -15.77
C GLU A 264 -4.68 33.36 -15.53
N TRP A 265 -5.17 32.39 -14.77
CA TRP A 265 -6.57 32.30 -14.39
C TRP A 265 -7.01 33.54 -13.57
N LEU A 266 -6.27 33.94 -12.53
CA LEU A 266 -6.58 35.13 -11.74
C LEU A 266 -6.57 36.42 -12.58
N ALA A 267 -5.56 36.58 -13.46
CA ALA A 267 -5.48 37.73 -14.35
C ALA A 267 -6.67 37.77 -15.33
N GLN A 268 -7.10 36.62 -15.84
CA GLN A 268 -8.29 36.53 -16.69
C GLN A 268 -9.55 36.93 -15.91
N GLN A 269 -9.75 36.39 -14.70
CA GLN A 269 -10.91 36.74 -13.87
C GLN A 269 -10.93 38.24 -13.52
N GLN A 270 -9.76 38.85 -13.29
CA GLN A 270 -9.67 40.29 -13.03
C GLN A 270 -10.14 41.10 -14.24
N ARG A 271 -9.80 40.70 -15.48
CA ARG A 271 -10.22 41.40 -16.71
C ARG A 271 -11.67 41.18 -17.04
N GLU A 272 -12.17 39.94 -16.97
CA GLU A 272 -13.50 39.57 -17.44
C GLU A 272 -14.58 39.81 -16.39
N ARG A 273 -14.25 39.66 -15.10
CA ARG A 273 -15.20 39.71 -13.97
C ARG A 273 -14.71 40.64 -12.85
N PRO A 274 -14.39 41.92 -13.15
CA PRO A 274 -13.73 42.83 -12.20
C PRO A 274 -14.53 43.11 -10.93
N ASN A 275 -15.86 42.96 -10.97
CA ASN A 275 -16.75 43.21 -9.82
C ASN A 275 -17.05 41.93 -9.01
N SER A 276 -16.67 40.74 -9.49
CA SER A 276 -16.86 39.51 -8.75
C SER A 276 -15.87 39.41 -7.59
N GLU A 277 -16.30 38.88 -6.45
CA GLU A 277 -15.45 38.59 -5.34
C GLU A 277 -14.63 37.31 -5.57
N LEU A 278 -13.39 37.26 -5.10
CA LEU A 278 -12.51 36.09 -5.20
C LEU A 278 -13.17 34.82 -4.64
N LYS A 279 -13.87 34.92 -3.50
CA LYS A 279 -14.59 33.79 -2.90
C LYS A 279 -15.61 33.16 -3.86
N THR A 280 -16.31 33.98 -4.63
CA THR A 280 -17.31 33.52 -5.60
C THR A 280 -16.63 32.76 -6.75
N LEU A 281 -15.49 33.27 -7.21
CA LEU A 281 -14.73 32.65 -8.31
C LEU A 281 -14.08 31.33 -7.86
N LEU A 282 -13.52 31.28 -6.67
CA LEU A 282 -12.96 30.04 -6.10
C LEU A 282 -14.04 28.96 -5.88
N ALA A 283 -15.29 29.35 -5.61
CA ALA A 283 -16.41 28.41 -5.46
C ALA A 283 -16.84 27.74 -6.78
N GLU A 284 -16.33 28.20 -7.92
CA GLU A 284 -16.51 27.55 -9.23
C GLU A 284 -15.49 26.40 -9.44
N LEU A 285 -14.32 26.47 -8.76
CA LEU A 285 -13.25 25.48 -8.84
C LEU A 285 -13.25 24.50 -7.67
N PHE A 286 -13.67 24.98 -6.50
CA PHE A 286 -13.68 24.22 -5.25
C PHE A 286 -15.09 24.05 -4.69
N THR A 287 -15.23 23.16 -3.70
CA THR A 287 -16.46 23.15 -2.90
C THR A 287 -16.64 24.51 -2.22
N LYS A 288 -17.91 24.95 -2.06
CA LYS A 288 -18.23 26.23 -1.39
C LYS A 288 -17.56 26.37 -0.02
N LYS A 289 -17.43 25.25 0.71
CA LYS A 289 -16.80 25.21 2.01
C LYS A 289 -15.30 25.49 1.93
N LEU A 290 -14.59 24.84 1.01
CA LEU A 290 -13.16 25.07 0.79
C LEU A 290 -12.91 26.49 0.30
N ALA A 291 -13.60 26.93 -0.75
CA ALA A 291 -13.50 28.29 -1.27
C ALA A 291 -13.71 29.37 -0.20
N GLY A 292 -14.72 29.16 0.68
CA GLY A 292 -15.00 30.06 1.80
C GLY A 292 -13.82 30.16 2.77
N LEU A 293 -13.32 29.03 3.25
CA LEU A 293 -12.24 28.99 4.23
C LEU A 293 -10.91 29.50 3.66
N LEU A 294 -10.61 29.21 2.39
CA LEU A 294 -9.44 29.79 1.71
C LEU A 294 -9.55 31.31 1.63
N ALA A 295 -10.70 31.84 1.23
CA ALA A 295 -10.93 33.28 1.14
C ALA A 295 -10.89 33.98 2.51
N ASP A 296 -11.38 33.34 3.57
CA ASP A 296 -11.45 33.93 4.90
C ASP A 296 -10.10 33.85 5.67
N ARG A 297 -9.28 32.80 5.42
CA ARG A 297 -8.06 32.57 6.20
C ARG A 297 -6.75 32.85 5.44
N TRP A 298 -6.73 32.64 4.12
CA TRP A 298 -5.51 32.84 3.31
C TRP A 298 -5.54 34.12 2.52
N PHE A 299 -6.75 34.57 2.14
CA PHE A 299 -6.95 35.73 1.27
C PHE A 299 -7.97 36.68 1.90
N VAL A 300 -7.84 37.94 1.61
CA VAL A 300 -8.90 38.91 1.93
C VAL A 300 -9.83 38.96 0.72
N SER A 301 -11.03 38.37 0.81
CA SER A 301 -11.99 38.39 -0.30
C SER A 301 -12.48 39.80 -0.55
N LYS A 302 -12.27 40.27 -1.76
CA LYS A 302 -12.71 41.57 -2.29
C LYS A 302 -12.98 41.46 -3.78
N PRO A 303 -13.65 42.43 -4.42
CA PRO A 303 -13.84 42.47 -5.89
C PRO A 303 -12.48 42.42 -6.61
N MET A 304 -12.42 41.64 -7.69
CA MET A 304 -11.18 41.38 -8.45
C MET A 304 -10.44 42.64 -8.86
N LYS A 305 -11.14 43.70 -9.25
CA LYS A 305 -10.56 45.01 -9.65
C LYS A 305 -9.74 45.69 -8.52
N GLN A 306 -9.95 45.28 -7.26
CA GLN A 306 -9.26 45.86 -6.11
C GLN A 306 -7.95 45.16 -5.75
N TYR A 307 -7.64 44.04 -6.40
CA TYR A 307 -6.36 43.34 -6.17
C TYR A 307 -5.23 44.00 -6.98
N THR A 308 -4.11 44.20 -6.33
CA THR A 308 -2.87 44.59 -6.98
C THR A 308 -2.22 43.36 -7.66
N PRO A 309 -1.33 43.59 -8.65
CA PRO A 309 -0.59 42.47 -9.26
C PRO A 309 0.20 41.62 -8.24
N THR A 310 0.76 42.26 -7.21
CA THR A 310 1.52 41.58 -6.14
C THR A 310 0.60 40.68 -5.29
N GLU A 311 -0.59 41.13 -4.96
CA GLU A 311 -1.57 40.32 -4.22
C GLU A 311 -2.03 39.12 -5.06
N LEU A 312 -2.31 39.33 -6.34
CA LEU A 312 -2.70 38.23 -7.24
C LEU A 312 -1.55 37.20 -7.39
N ALA A 313 -0.33 37.65 -7.51
CA ALA A 313 0.84 36.74 -7.56
C ALA A 313 0.98 35.93 -6.26
N GLY A 314 0.74 36.55 -5.09
CA GLY A 314 0.73 35.86 -3.80
C GLY A 314 -0.38 34.80 -3.71
N ILE A 315 -1.60 35.12 -4.17
CA ILE A 315 -2.71 34.18 -4.22
C ILE A 315 -2.40 33.01 -5.18
N ALA A 316 -1.89 33.31 -6.37
CA ALA A 316 -1.50 32.30 -7.34
C ALA A 316 -0.45 31.34 -6.78
N GLY A 317 0.62 31.89 -6.17
CA GLY A 317 1.66 31.07 -5.54
C GLY A 317 1.13 30.16 -4.43
N GLN A 318 0.15 30.63 -3.67
CA GLN A 318 -0.42 29.85 -2.57
C GLN A 318 -1.39 28.77 -3.07
N LEU A 319 -2.05 28.98 -4.22
CA LEU A 319 -2.92 27.98 -4.84
C LEU A 319 -2.14 26.92 -5.60
N SER A 320 -1.05 27.28 -6.28
CA SER A 320 -0.26 26.36 -7.12
C SER A 320 0.97 25.75 -6.43
N ALA A 321 1.40 26.32 -5.29
CA ALA A 321 2.59 25.85 -4.56
C ALA A 321 2.41 25.98 -3.05
N TRP A 322 1.29 25.49 -2.53
CA TRP A 322 1.01 25.46 -1.10
C TRP A 322 2.00 24.56 -0.38
N ARG A 323 2.81 25.13 0.51
CA ARG A 323 3.86 24.42 1.23
C ARG A 323 3.37 23.98 2.60
N VAL A 324 3.49 22.66 2.87
CA VAL A 324 3.09 22.04 4.12
C VAL A 324 4.22 21.18 4.65
N THR A 325 4.65 21.40 5.89
CA THR A 325 5.56 20.49 6.59
C THR A 325 4.76 19.70 7.62
N PRO A 326 4.45 18.41 7.33
CA PRO A 326 3.71 17.58 8.27
C PRO A 326 4.47 17.40 9.59
N SER A 327 3.76 17.33 10.71
CA SER A 327 4.35 17.01 12.02
C SER A 327 4.73 15.54 12.15
N GLY A 328 4.18 14.68 11.29
CA GLY A 328 4.39 13.25 11.27
C GLY A 328 3.32 12.55 10.44
N THR A 329 3.16 11.23 10.69
CA THR A 329 2.12 10.41 10.09
C THR A 329 1.26 9.76 11.17
N GLU A 330 0.12 9.19 10.80
CA GLU A 330 -0.71 8.43 11.75
C GLU A 330 -0.09 7.07 12.16
N GLY A 331 1.05 6.70 11.59
CA GLY A 331 1.80 5.50 11.91
C GLY A 331 1.13 4.21 11.40
N TYR A 332 1.62 3.07 11.88
CA TYR A 332 1.17 1.75 11.43
C TYR A 332 -0.33 1.47 11.63
N ARG A 333 -0.97 2.19 12.53
CA ARG A 333 -2.41 1.98 12.81
C ARG A 333 -3.28 2.19 11.59
N THR A 334 -2.94 3.13 10.74
CA THR A 334 -3.70 3.51 9.54
C THR A 334 -2.92 3.35 8.24
N ALA A 335 -1.65 2.97 8.33
CA ALA A 335 -0.81 2.72 7.17
C ALA A 335 -1.33 1.51 6.38
N GLU A 336 -1.38 1.61 5.06
CA GLU A 336 -1.75 0.47 4.23
C GLU A 336 -0.59 -0.52 4.10
N VAL A 337 0.66 -0.04 4.13
CA VAL A 337 1.87 -0.85 3.95
C VAL A 337 2.97 -0.48 4.92
N THR A 338 3.93 -1.39 5.04
CA THR A 338 5.21 -1.20 5.73
C THR A 338 6.31 -1.03 4.68
N LEU A 339 7.03 0.07 4.73
CA LEU A 339 8.24 0.29 3.94
C LEU A 339 9.45 -0.26 4.69
N GLY A 340 10.48 -0.69 3.96
CA GLY A 340 11.61 -1.43 4.54
C GLY A 340 11.24 -2.90 4.76
N GLY A 341 11.95 -3.59 5.63
CA GLY A 341 11.76 -5.01 5.92
C GLY A 341 12.98 -5.86 5.58
N VAL A 342 12.79 -7.14 5.29
CA VAL A 342 13.89 -8.05 4.96
C VAL A 342 14.59 -7.57 3.71
N SER A 343 15.92 -7.33 3.81
CA SER A 343 16.73 -6.92 2.68
C SER A 343 16.67 -7.95 1.56
N THR A 344 16.48 -7.45 0.34
CA THR A 344 16.41 -8.29 -0.85
C THR A 344 17.77 -8.71 -1.40
N ASP A 345 18.88 -8.15 -0.87
CA ASP A 345 20.23 -8.40 -1.40
C ASP A 345 20.68 -9.86 -1.17
N GLU A 346 20.10 -10.52 -0.18
CA GLU A 346 20.43 -11.91 0.20
C GLU A 346 19.28 -12.89 -0.09
N VAL A 347 18.33 -12.46 -0.92
CA VAL A 347 17.20 -13.28 -1.38
C VAL A 347 17.27 -13.40 -2.89
N SER A 348 17.03 -14.59 -3.41
CA SER A 348 16.98 -14.83 -4.85
C SER A 348 15.75 -14.16 -5.47
N SER A 349 15.92 -13.22 -6.37
CA SER A 349 14.82 -12.56 -7.10
C SER A 349 14.05 -13.53 -8.00
N LYS A 350 14.61 -14.70 -8.30
CA LYS A 350 13.99 -15.75 -9.09
C LYS A 350 13.13 -16.69 -8.26
N THR A 351 13.62 -17.11 -7.09
CA THR A 351 12.98 -18.17 -6.30
C THR A 351 12.35 -17.66 -5.00
N MET A 352 12.66 -16.43 -4.60
CA MET A 352 12.37 -15.88 -3.27
C MET A 352 13.07 -16.61 -2.12
N GLU A 353 14.02 -17.48 -2.43
CA GLU A 353 14.79 -18.26 -1.48
C GLU A 353 15.93 -17.44 -0.88
N SER A 354 16.19 -17.65 0.39
CA SER A 354 17.35 -17.15 1.11
C SER A 354 18.64 -17.69 0.51
N GLN A 355 19.59 -16.80 0.25
CA GLN A 355 20.96 -17.19 -0.12
C GLN A 355 21.82 -17.60 1.08
N ARG A 356 21.33 -17.35 2.31
CA ARG A 356 22.01 -17.68 3.58
C ARG A 356 21.55 -19.00 4.19
N SER A 357 20.29 -19.33 4.05
CA SER A 357 19.67 -20.51 4.65
C SER A 357 18.84 -21.25 3.61
N PRO A 358 19.40 -22.28 2.96
CA PRO A 358 18.68 -23.06 1.94
C PRO A 358 17.35 -23.61 2.45
N GLY A 359 16.30 -23.53 1.62
CA GLY A 359 14.95 -23.92 1.97
C GLY A 359 14.16 -22.87 2.78
N LEU A 360 14.74 -21.68 3.08
CA LEU A 360 14.03 -20.56 3.67
C LEU A 360 13.60 -19.59 2.56
N TYR A 361 12.33 -19.19 2.57
CA TYR A 361 11.77 -18.28 1.56
C TYR A 361 11.09 -17.08 2.24
N PHE A 362 11.13 -15.92 1.59
CA PHE A 362 10.42 -14.73 2.04
C PHE A 362 9.53 -14.21 0.89
N VAL A 363 8.24 -13.93 1.18
CA VAL A 363 7.28 -13.49 0.15
C VAL A 363 6.38 -12.37 0.65
N GLY A 364 5.93 -11.52 -0.26
CA GLY A 364 5.04 -10.42 0.04
C GLY A 364 5.71 -9.27 0.80
N GLU A 365 4.94 -8.62 1.65
CA GLU A 365 5.28 -7.37 2.34
C GLU A 365 6.36 -7.52 3.45
N VAL A 366 6.74 -8.73 3.83
CA VAL A 366 7.87 -8.94 4.74
C VAL A 366 9.21 -8.54 4.11
N LEU A 367 9.31 -8.59 2.79
CA LEU A 367 10.45 -8.13 2.01
C LEU A 367 10.42 -6.60 1.85
N ASP A 368 11.61 -6.00 1.70
CA ASP A 368 11.76 -4.59 1.30
C ASP A 368 11.32 -4.37 -0.15
N VAL A 369 10.02 -4.56 -0.41
CA VAL A 369 9.33 -4.26 -1.67
C VAL A 369 7.94 -3.75 -1.34
N SER A 370 7.66 -2.48 -1.64
CA SER A 370 6.37 -1.84 -1.38
C SER A 370 5.86 -1.16 -2.65
N GLY A 371 4.66 -1.52 -3.07
CA GLY A 371 4.01 -0.93 -4.24
C GLY A 371 3.30 0.39 -3.93
N HIS A 372 3.07 1.19 -4.95
CA HIS A 372 2.19 2.34 -4.91
C HIS A 372 0.76 1.96 -4.49
N LEU A 373 -0.07 2.96 -4.19
CA LEU A 373 -1.49 2.77 -3.94
C LEU A 373 -2.20 2.35 -5.24
N GLY A 374 -3.07 1.34 -5.17
CA GLY A 374 -3.89 1.00 -6.33
C GLY A 374 -3.75 -0.44 -6.83
N GLY A 375 -3.57 -1.42 -5.95
CA GLY A 375 -3.52 -2.86 -6.29
C GLY A 375 -2.11 -3.42 -6.48
N PHE A 376 -1.08 -2.58 -6.53
CA PHE A 376 0.31 -2.99 -6.76
C PHE A 376 0.84 -3.89 -5.64
N ASN A 377 0.50 -3.62 -4.37
CA ASN A 377 0.94 -4.43 -3.23
C ASN A 377 0.35 -5.85 -3.27
N PHE A 378 -0.88 -6.00 -3.73
CA PHE A 378 -1.45 -7.31 -3.99
C PHE A 378 -0.78 -8.00 -5.17
N GLN A 379 -0.50 -7.27 -6.26
CA GLN A 379 0.23 -7.86 -7.39
C GLN A 379 1.61 -8.37 -6.97
N TRP A 380 2.32 -7.65 -6.09
CA TRP A 380 3.56 -8.13 -5.50
C TRP A 380 3.36 -9.39 -4.65
N ALA A 381 2.31 -9.43 -3.84
CA ALA A 381 1.98 -10.60 -3.03
C ALA A 381 1.71 -11.83 -3.92
N TRP A 382 0.96 -11.66 -5.01
CA TRP A 382 0.71 -12.73 -5.99
C TRP A 382 1.99 -13.18 -6.67
N ALA A 383 2.76 -12.27 -7.22
CA ALA A 383 3.97 -12.57 -7.98
C ALA A 383 5.06 -13.24 -7.12
N SER A 384 5.32 -12.72 -5.91
CA SER A 384 6.32 -13.29 -5.00
C SER A 384 5.87 -14.64 -4.44
N GLY A 385 4.59 -14.77 -4.07
CA GLY A 385 4.00 -16.03 -3.59
C GLY A 385 4.07 -17.12 -4.66
N TYR A 386 3.69 -16.79 -5.90
CA TYR A 386 3.82 -17.69 -7.04
C TYR A 386 5.28 -18.10 -7.27
N ALA A 387 6.21 -17.12 -7.25
CA ALA A 387 7.62 -17.39 -7.46
C ALA A 387 8.18 -18.38 -6.43
N ALA A 388 7.90 -18.19 -5.14
CA ALA A 388 8.33 -19.13 -4.10
C ALA A 388 7.66 -20.50 -4.27
N GLY A 389 6.36 -20.53 -4.53
CA GLY A 389 5.61 -21.77 -4.73
C GLY A 389 6.12 -22.66 -5.86
N GLN A 390 6.85 -22.10 -6.83
CA GLN A 390 7.49 -22.87 -7.90
C GLN A 390 8.76 -23.62 -7.45
N TYR A 391 9.34 -23.29 -6.31
CA TYR A 391 10.63 -23.83 -5.87
C TYR A 391 10.60 -24.42 -4.45
N ALA A 392 9.73 -23.97 -3.60
CA ALA A 392 9.56 -24.45 -2.21
C ALA A 392 9.10 -25.91 -2.13
#